data_e79ce66bb1a70a8f5500c957c5a08c34
#
_entry.id   e79ce66bb1a70a8f5500c957c5a08c34
#
_cell.length_a   1.000
_cell.length_b   1.000
_cell.length_c   1.000
_cell.angle_alpha   90.00
_cell.angle_beta   90.00
_cell.angle_gamma   90.00
#
_symmetry.space_group_name_H-M   'P 1'
#
loop_
_entity.id
_entity.type
_entity.pdbx_description
1 polymer ?
#
loop_
_entity_poly.entity_id
_entity_poly.type
_entity_poly.pdbx_seq_one_letter_code
_entity_poly.pdbx_strand_id
1 'polypeptide(L)'
;MAICKNCGVDLGEGNDKCPLCQPSDIRNGRAISAADLFRLSRIQNTRHLYEITMLLLVSGVIITLAIDIVFGRGMNWSLMTTTALGYLIVFISAIYLLRRRPYLVITVAMAATLVFLWLTDILTGHSGWFRNLASPLTVAAALLTAAVLFLNSLSRYKGLNLLASILVALAI
;
A
#
# COMPACT_ATOMS: atom_id res chain seq x y z
N MET A 1 7.84 13.69 -46.13
CA MET A 1 8.44 12.44 -45.59
C MET A 1 8.92 12.72 -44.20
N ALA A 2 8.29 12.10 -43.19
CA ALA A 2 8.66 12.22 -41.78
C ALA A 2 9.55 11.05 -41.42
N ILE A 3 10.84 11.30 -41.14
CA ILE A 3 11.81 10.27 -40.75
C ILE A 3 11.87 10.23 -39.23
N CYS A 4 11.75 9.02 -38.63
CA CYS A 4 11.90 8.83 -37.22
C CYS A 4 13.32 9.19 -36.76
N LYS A 5 13.45 10.17 -35.86
CA LYS A 5 14.75 10.66 -35.36
C LYS A 5 15.51 9.61 -34.50
N ASN A 6 14.86 8.54 -34.07
CA ASN A 6 15.47 7.53 -33.20
C ASN A 6 15.97 6.29 -33.99
N CYS A 7 15.23 5.83 -35.00
CA CYS A 7 15.58 4.64 -35.76
C CYS A 7 15.79 4.86 -37.27
N GLY A 8 15.58 6.10 -37.76
CA GLY A 8 15.82 6.46 -39.19
C GLY A 8 14.78 5.93 -40.20
N VAL A 9 13.70 5.29 -39.72
CA VAL A 9 12.65 4.73 -40.60
C VAL A 9 11.70 5.82 -41.05
N ASP A 10 11.30 5.77 -42.32
CA ASP A 10 10.29 6.65 -42.91
C ASP A 10 8.90 6.29 -42.34
N LEU A 11 8.24 7.27 -41.74
CA LEU A 11 6.96 7.10 -41.02
C LEU A 11 5.75 7.18 -41.97
N GLY A 12 5.93 7.51 -43.24
CA GLY A 12 4.81 7.72 -44.17
C GLY A 12 3.96 8.95 -43.80
N GLU A 13 3.06 9.35 -44.68
CA GLU A 13 2.10 10.42 -44.40
C GLU A 13 0.98 9.93 -43.51
N GLY A 14 0.88 10.52 -42.29
CA GLY A 14 -0.24 10.27 -41.37
C GLY A 14 0.05 9.41 -40.13
N ASN A 15 1.27 8.90 -39.95
CA ASN A 15 1.62 8.15 -38.76
C ASN A 15 2.36 9.01 -37.74
N ASP A 16 1.68 9.36 -36.65
CA ASP A 16 2.26 10.09 -35.50
C ASP A 16 3.15 9.24 -34.61
N LYS A 17 3.19 7.91 -34.81
CA LYS A 17 3.95 6.95 -33.97
C LYS A 17 4.81 6.02 -34.81
N CYS A 18 6.05 5.84 -34.42
CA CYS A 18 6.93 4.89 -35.07
C CYS A 18 6.57 3.46 -34.68
N PRO A 19 6.27 2.54 -35.62
CA PRO A 19 5.90 1.16 -35.31
C PRO A 19 7.06 0.32 -34.78
N LEU A 20 8.32 0.75 -35.04
CA LEU A 20 9.52 -0.01 -34.66
C LEU A 20 10.09 0.36 -33.31
N CYS A 21 10.13 1.64 -32.94
CA CYS A 21 10.81 2.06 -31.72
C CYS A 21 9.89 2.49 -30.58
N GLN A 22 8.55 2.42 -30.75
CA GLN A 22 7.52 2.74 -29.75
C GLN A 22 7.98 3.43 -28.46
N PRO A 23 7.26 4.35 -27.89
CA PRO A 23 6.42 5.44 -28.38
C PRO A 23 7.14 6.77 -28.20
N SER A 24 7.61 7.36 -29.24
CA SER A 24 7.95 8.77 -29.22
C SER A 24 6.66 9.55 -29.50
N ASP A 25 6.25 10.39 -28.58
CA ASP A 25 5.27 11.43 -28.84
C ASP A 25 5.97 12.45 -29.77
N ILE A 26 5.90 12.19 -31.09
CA ILE A 26 6.60 12.94 -32.15
C ILE A 26 6.14 14.40 -32.15
N ARG A 27 4.94 14.64 -31.59
CA ARG A 27 4.31 15.96 -31.51
C ARG A 27 5.09 16.96 -30.64
N ASN A 28 5.85 16.47 -29.64
CA ASN A 28 6.58 17.33 -28.70
C ASN A 28 8.12 17.17 -28.79
N GLY A 29 8.65 16.36 -29.70
CA GLY A 29 10.10 16.20 -29.88
C GLY A 29 10.86 15.65 -28.68
N ARG A 30 10.15 15.21 -27.65
CA ARG A 30 10.74 14.65 -26.43
C ARG A 30 10.68 13.12 -26.51
N ALA A 31 11.81 12.49 -26.81
CA ALA A 31 11.96 11.05 -26.67
C ALA A 31 11.62 10.69 -25.21
N ILE A 32 10.63 9.79 -25.00
CA ILE A 32 10.35 9.27 -23.67
C ILE A 32 11.59 8.51 -23.23
N SER A 33 12.24 9.01 -22.19
CA SER A 33 13.43 8.39 -21.61
C SER A 33 13.09 6.97 -21.14
N ALA A 34 14.03 6.02 -21.24
CA ALA A 34 13.88 4.70 -20.65
C ALA A 34 13.48 4.80 -19.17
N ALA A 35 13.95 5.82 -18.46
CA ALA A 35 13.58 6.10 -17.08
C ALA A 35 12.08 6.47 -16.92
N ASP A 36 11.49 7.16 -17.92
CA ASP A 36 10.06 7.50 -17.88
C ASP A 36 9.19 6.27 -18.18
N LEU A 37 9.64 5.39 -19.09
CA LEU A 37 8.98 4.10 -19.34
C LEU A 37 9.01 3.21 -18.08
N PHE A 38 10.14 3.14 -17.38
CA PHE A 38 10.24 2.42 -16.11
C PHE A 38 9.36 3.03 -15.02
N ARG A 39 9.21 4.35 -14.96
CA ARG A 39 8.30 5.01 -14.02
C ARG A 39 6.84 4.71 -14.34
N LEU A 40 6.45 4.78 -15.61
CA LEU A 40 5.08 4.49 -16.05
C LEU A 40 4.72 3.02 -15.79
N SER A 41 5.60 2.07 -16.13
CA SER A 41 5.38 0.65 -15.86
C SER A 41 5.28 0.35 -14.37
N ARG A 42 6.08 1.03 -13.52
CA ARG A 42 6.03 0.88 -12.07
C ARG A 42 4.72 1.40 -11.48
N ILE A 43 4.22 2.54 -11.97
CA ILE A 43 2.94 3.13 -11.51
C ILE A 43 1.78 2.23 -11.94
N GLN A 44 1.80 1.72 -13.16
CA GLN A 44 0.77 0.83 -13.68
C GLN A 44 0.76 -0.51 -12.93
N ASN A 45 1.93 -1.09 -12.66
CA ASN A 45 2.06 -2.34 -11.90
C ASN A 45 1.56 -2.21 -10.45
N THR A 46 1.87 -1.09 -9.77
CA THR A 46 1.37 -0.87 -8.39
C THR A 46 -0.15 -0.69 -8.33
N ARG A 47 -0.77 -0.11 -9.35
CA ARG A 47 -2.22 0.03 -9.43
C ARG A 47 -2.89 -1.33 -9.64
N HIS A 48 -2.38 -2.14 -10.57
CA HIS A 48 -2.89 -3.49 -10.81
C HIS A 48 -2.74 -4.40 -9.58
N LEU A 49 -1.60 -4.33 -8.89
CA LEU A 49 -1.40 -5.07 -7.65
C LEU A 49 -2.42 -4.68 -6.57
N TYR A 50 -2.70 -3.39 -6.42
CA TYR A 50 -3.72 -2.92 -5.49
C TYR A 50 -5.12 -3.44 -5.86
N GLU A 51 -5.52 -3.33 -7.13
CA GLU A 51 -6.82 -3.80 -7.63
C GLU A 51 -6.99 -5.32 -7.41
N ILE A 52 -5.97 -6.12 -7.74
CA ILE A 52 -5.98 -7.58 -7.52
C ILE A 52 -6.06 -7.92 -6.03
N THR A 53 -5.27 -7.25 -5.20
CA THR A 53 -5.26 -7.50 -3.75
C THR A 53 -6.63 -7.16 -3.13
N MET A 54 -7.25 -6.05 -3.54
CA MET A 54 -8.58 -5.68 -3.08
C MET A 54 -9.64 -6.68 -3.52
N LEU A 55 -9.60 -7.16 -4.76
CA LEU A 55 -10.51 -8.21 -5.24
C LEU A 55 -10.38 -9.50 -4.43
N LEU A 56 -9.15 -9.92 -4.12
CA LEU A 56 -8.90 -11.10 -3.30
C LEU A 56 -9.44 -10.94 -1.87
N LEU A 57 -9.22 -9.79 -1.24
CA LEU A 57 -9.71 -9.52 0.11
C LEU A 57 -11.24 -9.47 0.17
N VAL A 58 -11.88 -8.78 -0.78
CA VAL A 58 -13.35 -8.71 -0.85
C VAL A 58 -13.95 -10.07 -1.14
N SER A 59 -13.37 -10.85 -2.07
CA SER A 59 -13.83 -12.22 -2.32
C SER A 59 -13.68 -13.11 -1.09
N GLY A 60 -12.59 -12.95 -0.33
CA GLY A 60 -12.39 -13.64 0.94
C GLY A 60 -13.49 -13.34 1.96
N VAL A 61 -13.90 -12.09 2.10
CA VAL A 61 -15.03 -11.71 2.97
C VAL A 61 -16.32 -12.38 2.51
N ILE A 62 -16.64 -12.33 1.21
CA ILE A 62 -17.86 -12.94 0.66
C ILE A 62 -17.88 -14.45 0.90
N ILE A 63 -16.77 -15.13 0.65
CA ILE A 63 -16.65 -16.57 0.84
C ILE A 63 -16.81 -16.95 2.31
N THR A 64 -16.19 -16.20 3.23
CA THR A 64 -16.28 -16.44 4.67
C THR A 64 -17.71 -16.32 5.16
N LEU A 65 -18.43 -15.27 4.74
CA LEU A 65 -19.84 -15.07 5.08
C LEU A 65 -20.75 -16.15 4.46
N ALA A 66 -20.48 -16.53 3.21
CA ALA A 66 -21.25 -17.59 2.55
C ALA A 66 -21.10 -18.94 3.25
N ILE A 67 -19.89 -19.30 3.67
CA ILE A 67 -19.63 -20.51 4.44
C ILE A 67 -20.38 -20.50 5.77
N ASP A 68 -20.40 -19.37 6.46
CA ASP A 68 -21.09 -19.24 7.76
C ASP A 68 -22.60 -19.43 7.61
N ILE A 69 -23.21 -18.85 6.57
CA ILE A 69 -24.63 -19.02 6.27
C ILE A 69 -24.97 -20.47 5.95
N VAL A 70 -24.13 -21.17 5.17
CA VAL A 70 -24.42 -22.54 4.74
C VAL A 70 -24.22 -23.55 5.86
N PHE A 71 -23.18 -23.39 6.67
CA PHE A 71 -22.82 -24.38 7.68
C PHE A 71 -23.37 -24.09 9.08
N GLY A 72 -23.97 -22.90 9.31
CA GLY A 72 -24.59 -22.54 10.58
C GLY A 72 -23.64 -22.64 11.80
N ARG A 73 -22.36 -22.63 11.57
CA ARG A 73 -21.32 -22.68 12.60
C ARG A 73 -21.23 -21.32 13.26
N GLY A 74 -21.81 -21.16 14.40
CA GLY A 74 -21.85 -19.98 15.27
C GLY A 74 -21.03 -18.78 14.83
N MET A 75 -21.68 -17.63 14.71
CA MET A 75 -21.18 -16.36 14.10
C MET A 75 -19.79 -15.87 14.57
N ASN A 76 -19.26 -16.38 15.69
CA ASN A 76 -18.01 -15.88 16.29
C ASN A 76 -16.77 -16.10 15.40
N TRP A 77 -16.68 -17.24 14.70
CA TRP A 77 -15.54 -17.55 13.84
C TRP A 77 -15.52 -16.67 12.57
N SER A 78 -16.67 -16.53 11.95
CA SER A 78 -16.86 -15.71 10.75
C SER A 78 -16.61 -14.23 11.04
N LEU A 79 -17.10 -13.72 12.16
CA LEU A 79 -16.86 -12.34 12.59
C LEU A 79 -15.38 -12.05 12.84
N MET A 80 -14.64 -12.99 13.44
CA MET A 80 -13.21 -12.81 13.67
C MET A 80 -12.41 -12.75 12.35
N THR A 81 -12.73 -13.62 11.40
CA THR A 81 -12.10 -13.63 10.09
C THR A 81 -12.46 -12.38 9.26
N THR A 82 -13.73 -11.98 9.31
CA THR A 82 -14.22 -10.78 8.59
C THR A 82 -13.60 -9.50 9.14
N THR A 83 -13.45 -9.37 10.47
CA THR A 83 -12.75 -8.23 11.08
C THR A 83 -11.28 -8.17 10.68
N ALA A 84 -10.59 -9.32 10.61
CA ALA A 84 -9.20 -9.37 10.15
C ALA A 84 -9.05 -8.95 8.68
N LEU A 85 -9.92 -9.45 7.79
CA LEU A 85 -9.92 -9.06 6.39
C LEU A 85 -10.29 -7.58 6.21
N GLY A 86 -11.28 -7.09 6.97
CA GLY A 86 -11.66 -5.67 6.98
C GLY A 86 -10.50 -4.77 7.42
N TYR A 87 -9.76 -5.16 8.45
CA TYR A 87 -8.56 -4.46 8.88
C TYR A 87 -7.51 -4.39 7.75
N LEU A 88 -7.25 -5.51 7.06
CA LEU A 88 -6.30 -5.55 5.95
C LEU A 88 -6.73 -4.64 4.79
N ILE A 89 -8.02 -4.60 4.47
CA ILE A 89 -8.57 -3.69 3.45
C ILE A 89 -8.29 -2.23 3.82
N VAL A 90 -8.60 -1.83 5.05
CA VAL A 90 -8.35 -0.45 5.52
C VAL A 90 -6.86 -0.13 5.52
N PHE A 91 -6.02 -1.03 6.02
CA PHE A 91 -4.58 -0.86 6.14
C PHE A 91 -3.91 -0.69 4.75
N ILE A 92 -4.22 -1.58 3.81
CA ILE A 92 -3.68 -1.52 2.44
C ILE A 92 -4.19 -0.28 1.70
N SER A 93 -5.48 0.08 1.88
CA SER A 93 -6.06 1.29 1.31
C SER A 93 -5.39 2.55 1.85
N ALA A 94 -5.11 2.60 3.15
CA ALA A 94 -4.41 3.72 3.77
C ALA A 94 -3.01 3.91 3.16
N ILE A 95 -2.23 2.83 3.03
CA ILE A 95 -0.90 2.88 2.42
C ILE A 95 -0.97 3.35 0.97
N TYR A 96 -1.93 2.86 0.19
CA TYR A 96 -2.04 3.19 -1.23
C TYR A 96 -2.54 4.61 -1.48
N LEU A 97 -3.63 5.02 -0.81
CA LEU A 97 -4.27 6.32 -1.01
C LEU A 97 -3.49 7.47 -0.37
N LEU A 98 -2.94 7.23 0.84
CA LEU A 98 -2.27 8.27 1.63
C LEU A 98 -0.73 8.25 1.48
N ARG A 99 -0.16 7.48 0.55
CA ARG A 99 1.30 7.34 0.35
C ARG A 99 2.06 8.67 0.21
N ARG A 100 1.37 9.74 -0.19
CA ARG A 100 1.94 11.09 -0.31
C ARG A 100 2.06 11.83 1.02
N ARG A 101 1.37 11.34 2.06
CA ARG A 101 1.32 11.96 3.39
C ARG A 101 1.62 10.91 4.46
N PRO A 102 2.92 10.59 4.71
CA PRO A 102 3.32 9.48 5.57
C PRO A 102 2.78 9.58 7.00
N TYR A 103 2.64 10.78 7.55
CA TYR A 103 2.06 10.96 8.88
C TYR A 103 0.58 10.56 8.94
N LEU A 104 -0.20 10.86 7.90
CA LEU A 104 -1.61 10.41 7.82
C LEU A 104 -1.70 8.89 7.70
N VAL A 105 -0.79 8.24 6.98
CA VAL A 105 -0.73 6.77 6.91
C VAL A 105 -0.57 6.18 8.30
N ILE A 106 0.38 6.71 9.11
CA ILE A 106 0.61 6.22 10.48
C ILE A 106 -0.63 6.42 11.35
N THR A 107 -1.25 7.61 11.29
CA THR A 107 -2.45 7.91 12.09
C THR A 107 -3.61 6.99 11.75
N VAL A 108 -3.88 6.77 10.46
CA VAL A 108 -4.95 5.88 10.01
C VAL A 108 -4.63 4.42 10.33
N ALA A 109 -3.38 3.99 10.13
CA ALA A 109 -2.94 2.65 10.46
C ALA A 109 -3.06 2.37 11.97
N MET A 110 -2.64 3.32 12.81
CA MET A 110 -2.78 3.23 14.27
C MET A 110 -4.26 3.12 14.68
N ALA A 111 -5.12 4.01 14.15
CA ALA A 111 -6.54 3.98 14.45
C ALA A 111 -7.19 2.66 14.02
N ALA A 112 -6.89 2.18 12.81
CA ALA A 112 -7.40 0.91 12.31
C ALA A 112 -6.93 -0.27 13.16
N THR A 113 -5.67 -0.28 13.59
CA THR A 113 -5.11 -1.33 14.46
C THR A 113 -5.78 -1.33 15.83
N LEU A 114 -5.98 -0.16 16.44
CA LEU A 114 -6.68 -0.05 17.73
C LEU A 114 -8.12 -0.55 17.63
N VAL A 115 -8.85 -0.19 16.58
CA VAL A 115 -10.22 -0.67 16.35
C VAL A 115 -10.24 -2.18 16.16
N PHE A 116 -9.33 -2.73 15.35
CA PHE A 116 -9.21 -4.16 15.12
C PHE A 116 -8.94 -4.94 16.43
N LEU A 117 -7.96 -4.49 17.23
CA LEU A 117 -7.62 -5.12 18.50
C LEU A 117 -8.76 -5.03 19.53
N TRP A 118 -9.47 -3.90 19.56
CA TRP A 118 -10.63 -3.72 20.40
C TRP A 118 -11.78 -4.65 20.00
N LEU A 119 -12.07 -4.77 18.71
CA LEU A 119 -13.07 -5.72 18.21
C LEU A 119 -12.69 -7.17 18.53
N THR A 120 -11.40 -7.50 18.40
CA THR A 120 -10.90 -8.83 18.74
C THR A 120 -11.07 -9.15 20.23
N ASP A 121 -10.83 -8.18 21.12
CA ASP A 121 -11.03 -8.35 22.57
C ASP A 121 -12.53 -8.58 22.91
N ILE A 122 -13.44 -7.89 22.24
CA ILE A 122 -14.88 -8.12 22.37
C ILE A 122 -15.27 -9.54 21.90
N LEU A 123 -14.80 -9.95 20.74
CA LEU A 123 -15.12 -11.24 20.14
C LEU A 123 -14.53 -12.43 20.93
N THR A 124 -13.41 -12.22 21.64
CA THR A 124 -12.76 -13.23 22.47
C THR A 124 -13.27 -13.27 23.90
N GLY A 125 -14.32 -12.50 24.24
CA GLY A 125 -14.99 -12.58 25.54
C GLY A 125 -14.50 -11.60 26.59
N HIS A 126 -14.04 -10.40 26.20
CA HIS A 126 -13.66 -9.30 27.10
C HIS A 126 -12.60 -9.68 28.13
N SER A 127 -11.50 -10.28 27.70
CA SER A 127 -10.39 -10.65 28.60
C SER A 127 -9.63 -9.44 29.17
N GLY A 128 -9.87 -8.23 28.63
CA GLY A 128 -9.25 -6.98 29.09
C GLY A 128 -7.79 -6.80 28.66
N TRP A 129 -7.24 -7.72 27.88
CA TRP A 129 -5.86 -7.65 27.38
C TRP A 129 -5.63 -6.46 26.44
N PHE A 130 -6.69 -6.02 25.75
CA PHE A 130 -6.63 -4.85 24.88
C PHE A 130 -6.18 -3.60 25.65
N ARG A 131 -6.82 -3.31 26.79
CA ARG A 131 -6.51 -2.11 27.59
C ARG A 131 -5.12 -2.17 28.22
N ASN A 132 -4.76 -3.35 28.75
CA ASN A 132 -3.56 -3.48 29.56
C ASN A 132 -2.28 -3.68 28.74
N LEU A 133 -2.37 -4.34 27.59
CA LEU A 133 -1.20 -4.72 26.79
C LEU A 133 -1.24 -4.14 25.37
N ALA A 134 -2.32 -4.40 24.62
CA ALA A 134 -2.36 -4.10 23.20
C ALA A 134 -2.40 -2.59 22.91
N SER A 135 -3.20 -1.83 23.66
CA SER A 135 -3.34 -0.40 23.49
C SER A 135 -2.03 0.38 23.72
N PRO A 136 -1.30 0.22 24.85
CA PRO A 136 -0.05 0.93 25.05
C PRO A 136 1.04 0.50 24.07
N LEU A 137 1.08 -0.78 23.69
CA LEU A 137 2.06 -1.29 22.73
C LEU A 137 1.86 -0.71 21.33
N THR A 138 0.60 -0.62 20.86
CA THR A 138 0.30 -0.03 19.54
C THR A 138 0.58 1.45 19.50
N VAL A 139 0.30 2.20 20.57
CA VAL A 139 0.62 3.63 20.67
C VAL A 139 2.14 3.84 20.68
N ALA A 140 2.88 3.04 21.45
CA ALA A 140 4.34 3.09 21.48
C ALA A 140 4.94 2.79 20.10
N ALA A 141 4.48 1.75 19.39
CA ALA A 141 4.93 1.43 18.04
C ALA A 141 4.64 2.55 17.04
N ALA A 142 3.47 3.17 17.12
CA ALA A 142 3.12 4.31 16.26
C ALA A 142 4.01 5.53 16.53
N LEU A 143 4.28 5.84 17.79
CA LEU A 143 5.18 6.94 18.19
C LEU A 143 6.62 6.69 17.72
N LEU A 144 7.12 5.46 17.87
CA LEU A 144 8.45 5.08 17.36
C LEU A 144 8.52 5.23 15.84
N THR A 145 7.51 4.76 15.13
CA THR A 145 7.45 4.89 13.65
C THR A 145 7.40 6.36 13.23
N ALA A 146 6.62 7.19 13.92
CA ALA A 146 6.55 8.62 13.66
C ALA A 146 7.89 9.32 13.95
N ALA A 147 8.57 8.95 15.04
CA ALA A 147 9.88 9.48 15.40
C ALA A 147 10.94 9.11 14.36
N VAL A 148 10.97 7.85 13.88
CA VAL A 148 11.88 7.41 12.82
C VAL A 148 11.64 8.21 11.53
N LEU A 149 10.38 8.42 11.12
CA LEU A 149 10.09 9.23 9.95
C LEU A 149 10.48 10.70 10.12
N PHE A 150 10.27 11.25 11.31
CA PHE A 150 10.65 12.63 11.64
C PHE A 150 12.17 12.80 11.57
N LEU A 151 12.94 11.91 12.22
CA LEU A 151 14.41 11.91 12.16
C LEU A 151 14.93 11.75 10.74
N ASN A 152 14.33 10.86 9.95
CA ASN A 152 14.70 10.66 8.54
C ASN A 152 14.36 11.90 7.67
N SER A 153 13.35 12.69 8.03
CA SER A 153 13.01 13.94 7.34
C SER A 153 13.99 15.07 7.65
N LEU A 154 14.57 15.11 8.86
CA LEU A 154 15.57 16.08 9.26
C LEU A 154 16.97 15.77 8.76
N SER A 155 17.24 14.49 8.46
CA SER A 155 18.57 14.03 8.15
C SER A 155 18.96 14.28 6.69
N ARG A 156 20.11 14.93 6.50
CA ARG A 156 20.71 15.22 5.19
C ARG A 156 21.31 13.96 4.52
N TYR A 157 21.65 12.93 5.31
CA TYR A 157 22.25 11.67 4.85
C TYR A 157 21.25 10.51 4.98
N LYS A 158 20.54 10.20 3.88
CA LYS A 158 19.39 9.27 3.87
C LYS A 158 19.71 7.78 4.07
N GLY A 159 20.97 7.35 3.96
CA GLY A 159 21.33 5.92 4.00
C GLY A 159 21.70 5.39 5.39
N LEU A 160 22.65 6.03 6.06
CA LEU A 160 23.19 5.56 7.34
C LEU A 160 22.27 5.83 8.53
N ASN A 161 21.49 6.91 8.48
CA ASN A 161 20.58 7.27 9.57
C ASN A 161 19.32 6.40 9.64
N LEU A 162 18.89 5.80 8.53
CA LEU A 162 17.77 4.86 8.53
C LEU A 162 18.15 3.57 9.27
N LEU A 163 19.37 3.05 9.04
CA LEU A 163 19.91 1.89 9.75
C LEU A 163 20.09 2.19 11.25
N ALA A 164 20.65 3.36 11.58
CA ALA A 164 20.84 3.77 12.98
C ALA A 164 19.50 3.95 13.71
N SER A 165 18.49 4.55 13.09
CA SER A 165 17.17 4.72 13.70
C SER A 165 16.41 3.40 13.87
N ILE A 166 16.55 2.45 12.95
CA ILE A 166 16.00 1.10 13.10
C ILE A 166 16.69 0.34 14.23
N LEU A 167 18.01 0.42 14.33
CA LEU A 167 18.78 -0.22 15.41
C LEU A 167 18.43 0.34 16.78
N VAL A 168 18.27 1.66 16.91
CA VAL A 168 17.82 2.30 18.15
C VAL A 168 16.38 1.89 18.51
N ALA A 169 15.48 1.79 17.54
CA ALA A 169 14.11 1.34 17.76
C ALA A 169 13.99 -0.13 18.17
N LEU A 170 14.98 -0.97 17.78
CA LEU A 170 15.04 -2.39 18.16
C LEU A 170 15.76 -2.61 19.51
N ALA A 171 16.52 -1.62 20.00
CA ALA A 171 17.28 -1.70 21.27
C ALA A 171 16.49 -1.19 22.50
N ILE A 172 15.31 -0.58 22.30
CA ILE A 172 14.37 -0.13 23.34
C ILE A 172 13.23 -1.12 23.51
#